data_47a660939afb8c1bb62ee9fcd33d1f34
#
_entry.id   47a660939afb8c1bb62ee9fcd33d1f34
#
_cell.length_a   1.000
_cell.length_b   1.000
_cell.length_c   1.000
_cell.angle_alpha   90.00
_cell.angle_beta   90.00
_cell.angle_gamma   90.00
#
_symmetry.space_group_name_H-M   'P 1'
#
loop_
_entity.id
_entity.type
_entity.pdbx_description
1 polymer ?
#
loop_
_entity_poly.entity_id
_entity_poly.type
_entity_poly.pdbx_seq_one_letter_code
_entity_poly.pdbx_strand_id
1 'polypeptide(L)'
;VNNPAPRTIRIDDGWSIPATDGVHRRTLVKGTAWTVPVVAISLATPAAAASGTPTLKFTQSSYSGKACETITGVRVERTTDGTTADPGKTITVTLTDGYTFKDGTTTYSGATGSDGLLSLPDITVPAKGGKSAFAASSSEGLSAAAPVSGTSRPSAFRRDGDGNLTTYEKVPYGAKAVGDGAFLSSDGNVYQGNDIVAKDVDKVHWTYNRFGEAAGYDIFSWVSGTTGYRQDANGNLSKHTVPDNSTAIGDAVYLAPNGDVYNGSTKVLEKTTSIHWYFNQANSSTANQNIFTYVKGGVAYRRDGDGNVTTYDKVPSDAKAVGDGAFLSSDGNVYQGNDIVAKDVDKVHWTYNRFGDAAGYDIFSWVSGTTGNRQDANGNLSKHTVPDNSTAIGDAVYLAPNGDVYNGSTKLLEKTTSIHWYFNQANSSTANQNVFTYTNEPTCS
;
A
#
# COMPACT_ATOMS: atom_id res chain seq x y z
N VAL A 1 2.89 1.47 39.75
CA VAL A 1 3.12 2.21 38.52
C VAL A 1 2.27 1.56 37.45
N ASN A 2 1.08 2.13 37.21
CA ASN A 2 0.14 1.62 36.19
C ASN A 2 0.65 2.07 34.82
N ASN A 3 0.99 1.10 34.00
CA ASN A 3 1.32 1.30 32.60
C ASN A 3 -0.01 1.53 31.82
N PRO A 4 -0.23 2.68 31.17
CA PRO A 4 -1.47 2.89 30.41
C PRO A 4 -1.50 1.99 29.17
N ALA A 5 -2.65 1.41 28.88
CA ALA A 5 -2.87 0.58 27.72
C ALA A 5 -2.54 1.32 26.41
N PRO A 6 -2.05 0.62 25.38
CA PRO A 6 -1.68 1.22 24.09
C PRO A 6 -2.90 1.83 23.41
N ARG A 7 -2.79 3.09 23.01
CA ARG A 7 -3.83 3.83 22.28
C ARG A 7 -3.72 3.55 20.78
N THR A 8 -4.79 3.14 20.17
CA THR A 8 -4.89 2.97 18.71
C THR A 8 -5.47 4.23 18.11
N ILE A 9 -4.75 4.87 17.19
CA ILE A 9 -5.25 5.99 16.39
C ILE A 9 -5.66 5.43 15.03
N ARG A 10 -6.92 5.62 14.65
CA ARG A 10 -7.42 5.25 13.31
C ARG A 10 -7.45 6.49 12.44
N ILE A 11 -6.89 6.37 11.26
CA ILE A 11 -6.98 7.32 10.16
C ILE A 11 -7.95 6.72 9.14
N ASP A 12 -8.73 7.55 8.50
CA ASP A 12 -9.95 7.22 7.74
C ASP A 12 -9.72 6.48 6.41
N ASP A 13 -8.69 5.68 6.30
CA ASP A 13 -8.44 4.79 5.16
C ASP A 13 -8.58 3.30 5.54
N GLY A 14 -9.35 3.00 6.59
CA GLY A 14 -9.54 1.62 7.05
C GLY A 14 -8.30 1.01 7.72
N TRP A 15 -7.24 1.78 7.99
CA TRP A 15 -6.01 1.30 8.60
C TRP A 15 -5.98 1.58 10.10
N SER A 16 -5.95 0.52 10.91
CA SER A 16 -5.59 0.62 12.32
C SER A 16 -4.09 0.35 12.48
N ILE A 17 -3.36 1.31 13.06
CA ILE A 17 -1.97 1.10 13.46
C ILE A 17 -1.98 0.75 14.95
N PRO A 18 -1.53 -0.44 15.36
CA PRO A 18 -1.21 -0.67 16.76
C PRO A 18 -0.04 0.23 17.13
N ALA A 19 -0.21 1.11 18.11
CA ALA A 19 0.90 1.80 18.73
C ALA A 19 1.64 0.79 19.62
N THR A 20 2.61 0.08 19.05
CA THR A 20 3.62 -0.63 19.82
C THR A 20 4.84 0.25 19.95
N ASP A 21 5.35 0.31 21.17
CA ASP A 21 6.49 1.06 21.66
C ASP A 21 7.57 1.39 20.62
N GLY A 22 7.69 2.65 20.32
CA GLY A 22 8.92 3.43 20.15
C GLY A 22 10.04 2.93 19.24
N VAL A 23 9.78 2.11 18.19
CA VAL A 23 10.85 1.79 17.24
C VAL A 23 10.52 2.39 15.88
N HIS A 24 11.16 3.50 15.58
CA HIS A 24 11.08 4.16 14.27
C HIS A 24 11.50 3.20 13.15
N ARG A 25 10.75 3.11 12.05
CA ARG A 25 11.16 2.38 10.84
C ARG A 25 12.56 2.77 10.34
N ARG A 26 12.98 4.03 10.54
CA ARG A 26 14.36 4.46 10.25
C ARG A 26 15.41 3.79 11.13
N THR A 27 15.08 3.42 12.36
CA THR A 27 16.00 2.70 13.25
C THR A 27 16.07 1.22 12.88
N LEU A 28 14.97 0.63 12.39
CA LEU A 28 14.94 -0.74 11.89
C LEU A 28 15.74 -0.92 10.58
N VAL A 29 15.71 0.09 9.68
CA VAL A 29 16.54 0.04 8.46
C VAL A 29 18.03 0.25 8.77
N LYS A 30 18.38 0.87 9.89
CA LYS A 30 19.78 0.99 10.36
C LYS A 30 20.22 -0.14 11.29
N GLY A 31 19.29 -0.86 11.92
CA GLY A 31 19.59 -1.91 12.90
C GLY A 31 19.30 -3.34 12.46
N THR A 32 18.41 -3.54 11.50
CA THR A 32 18.31 -4.77 10.73
C THR A 32 19.02 -4.53 9.40
N ALA A 33 20.37 -4.56 9.44
CA ALA A 33 20.98 -5.21 8.31
C ALA A 33 20.13 -6.45 8.05
N TRP A 34 19.45 -6.46 6.91
CA TRP A 34 19.02 -7.69 6.32
C TRP A 34 20.25 -8.59 6.34
N THR A 35 20.36 -9.43 7.34
CA THR A 35 21.08 -10.67 7.21
C THR A 35 20.18 -11.58 6.35
N VAL A 36 19.92 -11.20 5.09
CA VAL A 36 20.20 -12.19 4.06
C VAL A 36 21.58 -12.70 4.51
N PRO A 37 21.81 -14.00 4.72
CA PRO A 37 23.15 -14.48 4.67
C PRO A 37 23.63 -14.06 3.29
N VAL A 38 24.14 -12.83 3.18
CA VAL A 38 25.16 -12.53 2.22
C VAL A 38 26.23 -13.47 2.73
N VAL A 39 26.26 -14.67 2.18
CA VAL A 39 27.54 -15.30 1.98
C VAL A 39 28.31 -14.18 1.31
N ALA A 40 29.11 -13.48 2.08
CA ALA A 40 30.07 -12.53 1.54
C ALA A 40 30.98 -13.38 0.68
N ILE A 41 30.52 -13.63 -0.54
CA ILE A 41 31.36 -14.14 -1.58
C ILE A 41 32.19 -12.90 -1.88
N SER A 42 33.34 -12.83 -1.19
CA SER A 42 34.41 -11.97 -1.65
C SER A 42 34.58 -12.30 -3.13
N LEU A 43 34.19 -11.38 -4.00
CA LEU A 43 34.63 -11.35 -5.37
C LEU A 43 36.14 -11.08 -5.28
N ALA A 44 36.90 -12.10 -4.91
CA ALA A 44 38.32 -12.11 -5.18
C ALA A 44 38.40 -12.06 -6.70
N THR A 45 38.73 -10.90 -7.23
CA THR A 45 39.33 -10.83 -8.58
C THR A 45 40.42 -11.89 -8.59
N PRO A 46 40.36 -12.88 -9.51
CA PRO A 46 41.43 -13.86 -9.59
C PRO A 46 42.70 -13.11 -9.98
N ALA A 47 43.61 -12.91 -9.02
CA ALA A 47 44.99 -12.73 -9.38
C ALA A 47 45.40 -14.03 -10.08
N ALA A 48 45.70 -13.94 -11.36
CA ALA A 48 46.22 -15.05 -12.14
C ALA A 48 47.61 -15.41 -11.58
N ALA A 49 47.59 -16.26 -10.55
CA ALA A 49 48.74 -17.08 -10.17
C ALA A 49 48.36 -18.47 -10.61
N ALA A 50 49.15 -19.07 -11.47
CA ALA A 50 49.14 -20.49 -11.81
C ALA A 50 49.32 -21.32 -10.56
N SER A 51 48.24 -21.56 -9.82
CA SER A 51 48.18 -22.51 -8.74
C SER A 51 47.21 -23.58 -9.20
N GLY A 52 47.66 -24.84 -9.27
CA GLY A 52 46.85 -25.98 -9.68
C GLY A 52 45.69 -26.28 -8.71
N THR A 53 44.88 -25.30 -8.40
CA THR A 53 43.70 -25.45 -7.54
C THR A 53 42.44 -25.51 -8.40
N PRO A 54 41.58 -26.48 -8.18
CA PRO A 54 40.29 -26.59 -8.87
C PRO A 54 39.44 -25.33 -8.67
N THR A 55 38.72 -24.91 -9.73
CA THR A 55 37.80 -23.77 -9.68
C THR A 55 36.41 -24.16 -10.12
N LEU A 56 35.42 -23.44 -9.61
CA LEU A 56 34.01 -23.50 -10.01
C LEU A 56 33.50 -22.08 -10.27
N LYS A 57 32.86 -21.87 -11.40
CA LYS A 57 32.29 -20.55 -11.76
C LYS A 57 31.10 -20.70 -12.72
N PHE A 58 30.20 -19.74 -12.70
CA PHE A 58 29.25 -19.58 -13.81
C PHE A 58 29.96 -18.96 -15.02
N THR A 59 29.53 -19.33 -16.23
CA THR A 59 30.16 -18.85 -17.47
C THR A 59 29.85 -17.38 -17.77
N GLN A 60 28.82 -16.82 -17.14
CA GLN A 60 28.49 -15.42 -17.19
C GLN A 60 28.56 -14.80 -15.79
N SER A 61 28.94 -13.52 -15.72
CA SER A 61 29.07 -12.77 -14.47
C SER A 61 27.71 -12.40 -13.86
N SER A 62 26.64 -12.40 -14.66
CA SER A 62 25.27 -12.14 -14.22
C SER A 62 24.27 -12.62 -15.28
N TYR A 63 23.03 -12.81 -14.84
CA TYR A 63 21.90 -13.21 -15.68
C TYR A 63 20.75 -12.24 -15.51
N SER A 64 19.90 -12.11 -16.54
CA SER A 64 18.68 -11.32 -16.48
C SER A 64 17.59 -11.95 -17.32
N GLY A 65 16.33 -11.72 -16.93
CA GLY A 65 15.17 -12.19 -17.66
C GLY A 65 13.93 -11.36 -17.37
N LYS A 66 12.89 -11.55 -18.18
CA LYS A 66 11.59 -10.94 -17.93
C LYS A 66 10.71 -11.90 -17.14
N ALA A 67 9.83 -11.32 -16.32
CA ALA A 67 8.85 -12.10 -15.55
C ALA A 67 8.14 -13.15 -16.42
N CYS A 68 8.05 -14.38 -15.90
CA CYS A 68 7.39 -15.50 -16.55
C CYS A 68 8.05 -16.01 -17.85
N GLU A 69 9.17 -15.42 -18.25
CA GLU A 69 10.00 -15.93 -19.35
C GLU A 69 11.11 -16.83 -18.78
N THR A 70 11.83 -17.50 -19.67
CA THR A 70 12.93 -18.40 -19.30
C THR A 70 14.29 -17.77 -19.59
N ILE A 71 15.21 -17.96 -18.65
CA ILE A 71 16.64 -17.73 -18.85
C ILE A 71 17.22 -19.04 -19.37
N THR A 72 17.79 -18.99 -20.57
CA THR A 72 18.37 -20.15 -21.24
C THR A 72 19.90 -20.08 -21.28
N GLY A 73 20.54 -21.22 -21.52
CA GLY A 73 22.00 -21.27 -21.75
C GLY A 73 22.85 -21.00 -20.52
N VAL A 74 22.30 -21.15 -19.31
CA VAL A 74 23.07 -21.03 -18.07
C VAL A 74 23.99 -22.24 -17.93
N ARG A 75 25.28 -21.98 -17.70
CA ARG A 75 26.29 -23.02 -17.56
C ARG A 75 27.20 -22.76 -16.37
N VAL A 76 27.66 -23.84 -15.75
CA VAL A 76 28.67 -23.84 -14.70
C VAL A 76 29.90 -24.54 -15.21
N GLU A 77 31.05 -23.89 -15.10
CA GLU A 77 32.35 -24.42 -15.51
C GLU A 77 33.14 -24.90 -14.26
N ARG A 78 33.72 -26.06 -14.38
CA ARG A 78 34.67 -26.59 -13.41
C ARG A 78 36.00 -26.93 -14.07
N THR A 79 37.10 -26.51 -13.45
CA THR A 79 38.45 -26.76 -13.92
C THR A 79 39.31 -27.38 -12.82
N THR A 80 40.37 -28.07 -13.18
CA THR A 80 41.35 -28.67 -12.24
C THR A 80 42.38 -27.67 -11.73
N ASP A 81 42.65 -26.60 -12.53
CA ASP A 81 43.75 -25.67 -12.27
C ASP A 81 43.43 -24.22 -12.66
N GLY A 82 42.13 -23.90 -12.94
CA GLY A 82 41.67 -22.62 -13.45
C GLY A 82 41.56 -22.56 -14.96
N THR A 83 42.09 -23.52 -15.69
CA THR A 83 42.13 -23.54 -17.17
C THR A 83 41.74 -24.89 -17.77
N THR A 84 42.21 -25.98 -17.18
CA THR A 84 42.00 -27.34 -17.69
C THR A 84 40.63 -27.87 -17.25
N ALA A 85 39.84 -28.36 -18.18
CA ALA A 85 38.51 -28.92 -17.93
C ALA A 85 38.58 -30.06 -16.89
N ASP A 86 37.59 -30.12 -16.02
CA ASP A 86 37.43 -31.18 -15.01
C ASP A 86 36.12 -31.97 -15.25
N PRO A 87 36.13 -32.99 -16.11
CA PRO A 87 34.96 -33.74 -16.49
C PRO A 87 34.48 -34.73 -15.42
N GLY A 88 33.19 -35.09 -15.49
CA GLY A 88 32.56 -36.11 -14.63
C GLY A 88 32.35 -35.66 -13.19
N LYS A 89 32.49 -34.39 -12.88
CA LYS A 89 32.30 -33.87 -11.51
C LYS A 89 30.85 -33.45 -11.27
N THR A 90 30.27 -33.95 -10.19
CA THR A 90 28.90 -33.59 -9.81
C THR A 90 28.86 -32.17 -9.25
N ILE A 91 28.00 -31.35 -9.87
CA ILE A 91 27.69 -29.99 -9.44
C ILE A 91 26.21 -29.94 -9.12
N THR A 92 25.88 -29.32 -7.97
CA THR A 92 24.51 -29.01 -7.59
C THR A 92 24.29 -27.51 -7.69
N VAL A 93 23.22 -27.10 -8.40
CA VAL A 93 22.81 -25.69 -8.51
C VAL A 93 21.49 -25.51 -7.79
N THR A 94 21.43 -24.46 -6.94
CA THR A 94 20.25 -24.08 -6.18
C THR A 94 19.78 -22.69 -6.60
N LEU A 95 18.47 -22.57 -6.80
CA LEU A 95 17.76 -21.33 -7.12
C LEU A 95 16.97 -20.88 -5.91
N THR A 96 16.82 -19.57 -5.73
CA THR A 96 16.06 -18.97 -4.61
C THR A 96 15.09 -17.88 -5.13
N ASP A 97 14.34 -17.26 -4.24
CA ASP A 97 13.47 -16.11 -4.51
C ASP A 97 12.44 -16.33 -5.63
N GLY A 98 11.95 -17.58 -5.73
CA GLY A 98 10.91 -17.94 -6.70
C GLY A 98 11.42 -18.29 -8.11
N TYR A 99 12.73 -18.22 -8.37
CA TYR A 99 13.30 -18.80 -9.59
C TYR A 99 13.22 -20.32 -9.52
N THR A 100 12.80 -20.97 -10.60
CA THR A 100 12.67 -22.43 -10.70
C THR A 100 13.22 -22.94 -12.01
N PHE A 101 13.68 -24.18 -12.03
CA PHE A 101 13.88 -24.88 -13.28
C PHE A 101 12.53 -25.12 -13.97
N LYS A 102 12.54 -25.43 -15.26
CA LYS A 102 11.33 -25.61 -16.07
C LYS A 102 10.37 -26.68 -15.51
N ASP A 103 10.86 -27.64 -14.77
CA ASP A 103 10.09 -28.68 -14.10
C ASP A 103 9.49 -28.25 -12.75
N GLY A 104 9.72 -26.98 -12.35
CA GLY A 104 9.25 -26.41 -11.07
C GLY A 104 10.18 -26.69 -9.89
N THR A 105 11.27 -27.42 -10.07
CA THR A 105 12.25 -27.65 -8.98
C THR A 105 13.13 -26.42 -8.78
N THR A 106 13.72 -26.31 -7.57
CA THR A 106 14.68 -25.26 -7.21
C THR A 106 16.12 -25.76 -7.13
N THR A 107 16.32 -27.05 -7.34
CA THR A 107 17.65 -27.67 -7.27
C THR A 107 17.85 -28.60 -8.46
N TYR A 108 19.02 -28.50 -9.09
CA TYR A 108 19.44 -29.38 -10.19
C TYR A 108 20.85 -29.90 -9.91
N SER A 109 21.06 -31.19 -10.10
CA SER A 109 22.37 -31.82 -9.99
C SER A 109 22.73 -32.55 -11.27
N GLY A 110 23.97 -32.40 -11.71
CA GLY A 110 24.47 -33.04 -12.92
C GLY A 110 25.99 -33.14 -12.91
N ALA A 111 26.53 -33.97 -13.81
CA ALA A 111 27.97 -34.13 -13.99
C ALA A 111 28.44 -33.20 -15.14
N THR A 112 29.68 -32.67 -14.98
CA THR A 112 30.34 -31.92 -16.05
C THR A 112 30.68 -32.80 -17.25
N GLY A 113 30.50 -32.24 -18.45
CA GLY A 113 30.89 -32.86 -19.72
C GLY A 113 32.40 -32.94 -19.90
N SER A 114 32.83 -33.46 -21.05
CA SER A 114 34.27 -33.55 -21.42
C SER A 114 34.95 -32.18 -21.49
N ASP A 115 34.19 -31.13 -21.65
CA ASP A 115 34.61 -29.71 -21.70
C ASP A 115 34.61 -29.04 -20.30
N GLY A 116 34.33 -29.78 -19.24
CA GLY A 116 34.24 -29.26 -17.87
C GLY A 116 32.99 -28.43 -17.59
N LEU A 117 32.01 -28.41 -18.50
CA LEU A 117 30.79 -27.62 -18.37
C LEU A 117 29.61 -28.48 -17.92
N LEU A 118 28.78 -27.94 -17.02
CA LEU A 118 27.45 -28.40 -16.73
C LEU A 118 26.43 -27.40 -17.35
N SER A 119 25.67 -27.84 -18.34
CA SER A 119 24.53 -27.05 -18.87
C SER A 119 23.32 -27.28 -18.01
N LEU A 120 22.69 -26.20 -17.56
CA LEU A 120 21.48 -26.25 -16.73
C LEU A 120 20.22 -26.29 -17.63
N PRO A 121 19.12 -26.88 -17.13
CA PRO A 121 17.81 -26.69 -17.74
C PRO A 121 17.43 -25.21 -17.73
N ASP A 122 16.48 -24.86 -18.59
CA ASP A 122 15.91 -23.52 -18.62
C ASP A 122 15.38 -23.10 -17.26
N ILE A 123 15.62 -21.84 -16.88
CA ILE A 123 15.25 -21.30 -15.57
C ILE A 123 14.11 -20.30 -15.77
N THR A 124 12.97 -20.54 -15.13
CA THR A 124 11.79 -19.65 -15.14
C THR A 124 12.00 -18.48 -14.20
N VAL A 125 11.78 -17.28 -14.70
CA VAL A 125 11.77 -16.04 -13.91
C VAL A 125 10.42 -15.90 -13.20
N PRO A 126 10.37 -15.67 -11.87
CA PRO A 126 9.11 -15.50 -11.16
C PRO A 126 8.33 -14.29 -11.65
N ALA A 127 7.01 -14.30 -11.52
CA ALA A 127 6.15 -13.19 -11.91
C ALA A 127 6.48 -11.89 -11.17
N LYS A 128 6.95 -12.00 -9.91
CA LYS A 128 7.40 -10.87 -9.09
C LYS A 128 8.72 -10.28 -9.57
N GLY A 129 9.45 -11.01 -10.43
CA GLY A 129 10.83 -10.65 -10.78
C GLY A 129 11.73 -10.62 -9.54
N GLY A 130 12.62 -9.63 -9.49
CA GLY A 130 13.46 -9.39 -8.33
C GLY A 130 14.93 -9.74 -8.58
N LYS A 131 15.76 -9.40 -7.57
CA LYS A 131 17.18 -9.71 -7.55
C LYS A 131 17.43 -10.94 -6.70
N SER A 132 18.25 -11.86 -7.18
CA SER A 132 18.66 -13.08 -6.50
C SER A 132 20.06 -13.49 -6.95
N ALA A 133 20.51 -14.68 -6.57
CA ALA A 133 21.73 -15.29 -7.08
C ALA A 133 21.50 -16.79 -7.32
N PHE A 134 22.00 -17.28 -8.42
CA PHE A 134 22.15 -18.72 -8.64
C PHE A 134 23.39 -19.19 -7.87
N ALA A 135 23.24 -20.24 -7.07
CA ALA A 135 24.32 -20.81 -6.28
C ALA A 135 24.70 -22.20 -6.83
N ALA A 136 25.99 -22.45 -7.05
CA ALA A 136 26.51 -23.74 -7.44
C ALA A 136 27.48 -24.26 -6.39
N SER A 137 27.46 -25.57 -6.15
CA SER A 137 28.38 -26.27 -5.26
C SER A 137 28.84 -27.59 -5.86
N SER A 138 30.05 -28.04 -5.52
CA SER A 138 30.55 -29.35 -5.88
C SER A 138 30.71 -30.23 -4.63
N SER A 139 30.73 -31.54 -4.82
CA SER A 139 30.98 -32.53 -3.73
C SER A 139 32.33 -32.34 -3.02
N GLU A 140 33.26 -31.65 -3.64
CA GLU A 140 34.61 -31.37 -3.10
C GLU A 140 34.69 -29.99 -2.39
N GLY A 141 33.52 -29.37 -2.10
CA GLY A 141 33.44 -28.13 -1.32
C GLY A 141 33.69 -26.82 -2.08
N LEU A 142 33.82 -26.84 -3.42
CA LEU A 142 33.86 -25.62 -4.21
C LEU A 142 32.49 -25.03 -4.32
N SER A 143 32.41 -23.70 -4.31
CA SER A 143 31.18 -22.96 -4.47
C SER A 143 31.33 -21.79 -5.46
N ALA A 144 30.26 -21.44 -6.14
CA ALA A 144 30.16 -20.28 -7.02
C ALA A 144 28.78 -19.65 -6.94
N ALA A 145 28.68 -18.36 -7.24
CA ALA A 145 27.39 -17.70 -7.38
C ALA A 145 27.41 -16.73 -8.56
N ALA A 146 26.24 -16.53 -9.15
CA ALA A 146 26.05 -15.53 -10.18
C ALA A 146 24.78 -14.72 -9.86
N PRO A 147 24.86 -13.39 -9.79
CA PRO A 147 23.69 -12.53 -9.64
C PRO A 147 22.69 -12.73 -10.78
N VAL A 148 21.42 -12.71 -10.42
CA VAL A 148 20.32 -12.72 -11.39
C VAL A 148 19.34 -11.60 -11.07
N SER A 149 18.77 -11.00 -12.12
CA SER A 149 17.70 -10.01 -12.00
C SER A 149 16.55 -10.32 -12.94
N GLY A 150 15.33 -10.31 -12.40
CA GLY A 150 14.10 -10.43 -13.17
C GLY A 150 13.32 -9.11 -13.15
N THR A 151 12.75 -8.70 -14.29
CA THR A 151 11.70 -7.68 -14.27
C THR A 151 10.43 -8.28 -13.68
N SER A 152 9.60 -7.48 -13.01
CA SER A 152 8.28 -7.91 -12.53
C SER A 152 7.22 -7.76 -13.63
N ARG A 153 6.15 -8.55 -13.55
CA ARG A 153 4.90 -8.20 -14.24
C ARG A 153 4.27 -7.00 -13.57
N PRO A 154 3.53 -6.17 -14.31
CA PRO A 154 2.72 -5.12 -13.71
C PRO A 154 1.80 -5.69 -12.64
N SER A 155 1.72 -5.02 -11.51
CA SER A 155 0.88 -5.41 -10.38
C SER A 155 0.00 -4.26 -9.89
N ALA A 156 0.10 -3.08 -10.51
CA ALA A 156 -0.60 -1.86 -10.16
C ALA A 156 -1.56 -1.45 -11.28
N PHE A 157 -2.82 -1.19 -10.91
CA PHE A 157 -3.92 -0.99 -11.83
C PHE A 157 -4.86 0.10 -11.35
N ARG A 158 -5.56 0.72 -12.31
CA ARG A 158 -6.71 1.57 -12.09
C ARG A 158 -7.87 1.08 -12.95
N ARG A 159 -9.03 0.90 -12.34
CA ARG A 159 -10.28 0.61 -13.05
C ARG A 159 -11.20 1.81 -12.88
N ASP A 160 -11.59 2.43 -13.97
CA ASP A 160 -12.53 3.54 -13.93
C ASP A 160 -13.99 3.05 -13.81
N GLY A 161 -14.93 4.01 -13.72
CA GLY A 161 -16.33 3.71 -13.57
C GLY A 161 -16.97 3.02 -14.76
N ASP A 162 -16.42 3.18 -15.96
CA ASP A 162 -16.88 2.51 -17.19
C ASP A 162 -16.29 1.11 -17.33
N GLY A 163 -15.38 0.74 -16.42
CA GLY A 163 -14.73 -0.57 -16.42
C GLY A 163 -13.42 -0.63 -17.19
N ASN A 164 -12.93 0.49 -17.74
CA ASN A 164 -11.65 0.53 -18.44
C ASN A 164 -10.51 0.31 -17.46
N LEU A 165 -9.55 -0.52 -17.86
CA LEU A 165 -8.38 -0.86 -17.06
C LEU A 165 -7.14 -0.10 -17.55
N THR A 166 -6.50 0.62 -16.65
CA THR A 166 -5.17 1.21 -16.84
C THR A 166 -4.15 0.41 -16.05
N THR A 167 -3.01 0.08 -16.67
CA THR A 167 -1.89 -0.65 -16.05
C THR A 167 -0.72 0.27 -15.85
N TYR A 168 -0.06 0.20 -14.69
CA TYR A 168 1.10 1.02 -14.34
C TYR A 168 2.36 0.14 -14.23
N GLU A 169 3.20 0.19 -15.25
CA GLU A 169 4.37 -0.71 -15.39
C GLU A 169 5.56 -0.30 -14.53
N LYS A 170 5.67 0.99 -14.17
CA LYS A 170 6.80 1.49 -13.37
C LYS A 170 6.56 1.44 -11.87
N VAL A 171 5.33 1.15 -11.44
CA VAL A 171 5.00 0.99 -10.01
C VAL A 171 5.56 -0.34 -9.53
N PRO A 172 6.44 -0.36 -8.51
CA PRO A 172 7.06 -1.60 -8.06
C PRO A 172 6.05 -2.52 -7.39
N TYR A 173 6.31 -3.82 -7.46
CA TYR A 173 5.55 -4.83 -6.73
C TYR A 173 5.55 -4.53 -5.22
N GLY A 174 4.41 -4.74 -4.57
CA GLY A 174 4.21 -4.49 -3.14
C GLY A 174 3.91 -3.02 -2.80
N ALA A 175 3.79 -2.14 -3.79
CA ALA A 175 3.28 -0.80 -3.56
C ALA A 175 1.82 -0.83 -3.07
N LYS A 176 1.42 0.18 -2.32
CA LYS A 176 0.07 0.35 -1.79
C LYS A 176 -0.68 1.40 -2.60
N ALA A 177 -1.92 1.10 -2.97
CA ALA A 177 -2.83 2.08 -3.56
C ALA A 177 -3.19 3.13 -2.49
N VAL A 178 -3.03 4.42 -2.81
CA VAL A 178 -3.21 5.53 -1.85
C VAL A 178 -4.08 6.66 -2.40
N GLY A 179 -4.46 6.60 -3.67
CA GLY A 179 -5.29 7.60 -4.33
C GLY A 179 -5.71 7.17 -5.72
N ASP A 180 -6.34 8.04 -6.50
CA ASP A 180 -6.73 7.75 -7.89
C ASP A 180 -5.48 7.62 -8.78
N GLY A 181 -5.14 6.41 -9.18
CA GLY A 181 -3.90 6.11 -9.91
C GLY A 181 -2.62 6.40 -9.11
N ALA A 182 -2.73 6.54 -7.78
CA ALA A 182 -1.62 6.88 -6.91
C ALA A 182 -1.18 5.70 -6.04
N PHE A 183 0.13 5.53 -5.87
CA PHE A 183 0.72 4.41 -5.16
C PHE A 183 1.89 4.85 -4.29
N LEU A 184 2.02 4.23 -3.10
CA LEU A 184 3.16 4.38 -2.22
C LEU A 184 3.96 3.07 -2.20
N SER A 185 5.20 3.11 -2.64
CA SER A 185 6.09 1.96 -2.62
C SER A 185 6.79 1.78 -1.27
N SER A 186 7.34 0.60 -1.05
CA SER A 186 8.02 0.25 0.21
C SER A 186 9.32 1.04 0.45
N ASP A 187 9.92 1.59 -0.60
CA ASP A 187 11.10 2.45 -0.54
C ASP A 187 10.76 3.94 -0.34
N GLY A 188 9.47 4.26 -0.10
CA GLY A 188 9.00 5.61 0.21
C GLY A 188 8.79 6.50 -1.00
N ASN A 189 8.72 5.97 -2.22
CA ASN A 189 8.34 6.76 -3.38
C ASN A 189 6.82 6.78 -3.55
N VAL A 190 6.26 7.96 -3.80
CA VAL A 190 4.87 8.13 -4.21
C VAL A 190 4.82 8.24 -5.72
N TYR A 191 4.04 7.38 -6.34
CA TYR A 191 3.78 7.36 -7.77
C TYR A 191 2.43 7.96 -8.07
N GLN A 192 2.35 8.83 -9.08
CA GLN A 192 1.10 9.19 -9.75
C GLN A 192 1.19 8.62 -11.16
N GLY A 193 0.38 7.62 -11.44
CA GLY A 193 0.57 6.81 -12.63
C GLY A 193 1.92 6.12 -12.63
N ASN A 194 2.73 6.40 -13.64
CA ASN A 194 4.10 5.87 -13.76
C ASN A 194 5.21 6.84 -13.31
N ASP A 195 4.85 8.03 -12.81
CA ASP A 195 5.80 9.07 -12.46
C ASP A 195 5.95 9.20 -10.94
N ILE A 196 7.18 9.38 -10.47
CA ILE A 196 7.45 9.62 -9.05
C ILE A 196 7.20 11.10 -8.75
N VAL A 197 6.22 11.37 -7.87
CA VAL A 197 5.82 12.72 -7.47
C VAL A 197 6.37 13.14 -6.10
N ALA A 198 6.70 12.17 -5.23
CA ALA A 198 7.36 12.43 -3.94
C ALA A 198 8.28 11.28 -3.55
N LYS A 199 9.27 11.56 -2.67
CA LYS A 199 10.25 10.59 -2.18
C LYS A 199 10.40 10.70 -0.67
N ASP A 200 10.94 9.65 -0.06
CA ASP A 200 11.16 9.57 1.40
C ASP A 200 9.87 9.75 2.21
N VAL A 201 8.77 9.18 1.71
CA VAL A 201 7.43 9.28 2.29
C VAL A 201 7.08 7.97 2.99
N ASP A 202 6.79 8.02 4.30
CA ASP A 202 6.30 6.86 5.05
C ASP A 202 4.78 6.67 4.89
N LYS A 203 4.04 7.78 4.84
CA LYS A 203 2.59 7.82 4.67
C LYS A 203 2.19 9.06 3.88
N VAL A 204 1.22 8.91 3.02
CA VAL A 204 0.66 10.00 2.22
C VAL A 204 -0.86 10.02 2.38
N HIS A 205 -1.41 11.21 2.48
CA HIS A 205 -2.84 11.46 2.31
C HIS A 205 -3.08 12.02 0.92
N TRP A 206 -4.01 11.40 0.21
CA TRP A 206 -4.45 11.81 -1.11
C TRP A 206 -5.82 12.48 -1.04
N THR A 207 -6.00 13.54 -1.81
CA THR A 207 -7.27 14.25 -1.99
C THR A 207 -7.42 14.65 -3.45
N TYR A 208 -8.65 14.67 -3.93
CA TYR A 208 -8.98 15.09 -5.29
C TYR A 208 -9.52 16.50 -5.32
N ASN A 209 -8.90 17.39 -6.11
CA ASN A 209 -9.43 18.75 -6.33
C ASN A 209 -10.55 18.74 -7.39
N ARG A 210 -11.73 19.17 -7.01
CA ARG A 210 -12.91 19.16 -7.86
C ARG A 210 -13.26 20.51 -8.47
N PHE A 211 -12.62 21.58 -8.02
CA PHE A 211 -13.02 22.94 -8.36
C PHE A 211 -11.86 23.81 -8.87
N GLY A 212 -12.21 24.80 -9.69
CA GLY A 212 -11.28 25.73 -10.27
C GLY A 212 -10.57 25.19 -11.52
N GLU A 213 -9.55 25.91 -11.97
CA GLU A 213 -8.77 25.55 -13.16
C GLU A 213 -8.01 24.24 -13.00
N ALA A 214 -7.70 23.88 -11.75
CA ALA A 214 -7.02 22.63 -11.40
C ALA A 214 -7.99 21.50 -10.99
N ALA A 215 -9.29 21.62 -11.32
CA ALA A 215 -10.26 20.56 -11.01
C ALA A 215 -9.88 19.25 -11.72
N GLY A 216 -9.97 18.15 -10.99
CA GLY A 216 -9.59 16.84 -11.50
C GLY A 216 -8.13 16.46 -11.32
N TYR A 217 -7.35 17.25 -10.59
CA TYR A 217 -5.96 16.95 -10.25
C TYR A 217 -5.82 16.46 -8.81
N ASP A 218 -4.83 15.60 -8.62
CA ASP A 218 -4.51 15.01 -7.33
C ASP A 218 -3.77 16.00 -6.42
N ILE A 219 -4.09 15.95 -5.14
CA ILE A 219 -3.39 16.67 -4.08
C ILE A 219 -2.81 15.65 -3.12
N PHE A 220 -1.54 15.81 -2.77
CA PHE A 220 -0.83 14.95 -1.85
C PHE A 220 -0.36 15.72 -0.63
N SER A 221 -0.57 15.17 0.56
CA SER A 221 0.01 15.67 1.80
C SER A 221 0.78 14.55 2.51
N TRP A 222 1.98 14.86 3.00
CA TRP A 222 2.82 13.91 3.76
C TRP A 222 3.68 14.63 4.78
N VAL A 223 4.37 13.88 5.63
CA VAL A 223 5.29 14.41 6.64
C VAL A 223 6.65 13.73 6.49
N SER A 224 7.73 14.50 6.61
CA SER A 224 9.08 14.00 6.76
C SER A 224 9.78 14.78 7.89
N GLY A 225 10.08 14.08 8.99
CA GLY A 225 10.58 14.71 10.22
C GLY A 225 9.58 15.73 10.78
N THR A 226 10.01 16.97 10.95
CA THR A 226 9.19 18.08 11.43
C THR A 226 8.59 18.95 10.32
N THR A 227 8.65 18.47 9.07
CA THR A 227 8.12 19.20 7.92
C THR A 227 6.91 18.46 7.34
N GLY A 228 5.76 19.13 7.37
CA GLY A 228 4.59 18.76 6.60
C GLY A 228 4.72 19.29 5.17
N TYR A 229 4.45 18.45 4.20
CA TYR A 229 4.46 18.80 2.78
C TYR A 229 3.06 18.73 2.21
N ARG A 230 2.76 19.61 1.29
CA ARG A 230 1.58 19.58 0.46
C ARG A 230 1.96 19.86 -0.98
N GLN A 231 1.65 18.96 -1.89
CA GLN A 231 1.71 19.19 -3.33
C GLN A 231 0.30 19.47 -3.83
N ASP A 232 0.12 20.64 -4.43
CA ASP A 232 -1.19 20.99 -4.98
C ASP A 232 -1.47 20.34 -6.34
N ALA A 233 -2.69 20.57 -6.86
CA ALA A 233 -3.12 20.01 -8.13
C ALA A 233 -2.31 20.51 -9.35
N ASN A 234 -1.53 21.56 -9.22
CA ASN A 234 -0.62 22.08 -10.25
C ASN A 234 0.82 21.58 -10.09
N GLY A 235 1.08 20.75 -9.05
CA GLY A 235 2.41 20.25 -8.72
C GLY A 235 3.24 21.19 -7.85
N ASN A 236 2.70 22.33 -7.39
CA ASN A 236 3.43 23.23 -6.50
C ASN A 236 3.57 22.64 -5.11
N LEU A 237 4.75 22.71 -4.55
CA LEU A 237 5.10 22.15 -3.24
C LEU A 237 5.09 23.22 -2.16
N SER A 238 4.23 23.06 -1.14
CA SER A 238 4.21 23.86 0.07
C SER A 238 4.83 23.11 1.25
N LYS A 239 5.46 23.83 2.18
CA LYS A 239 6.10 23.28 3.39
C LYS A 239 5.52 23.92 4.64
N HIS A 240 5.27 23.10 5.65
CA HIS A 240 4.68 23.51 6.93
C HIS A 240 5.52 22.97 8.08
N THR A 241 5.65 23.73 9.17
CA THR A 241 6.29 23.24 10.39
C THR A 241 5.24 22.49 11.22
N VAL A 242 5.51 21.22 11.52
CA VAL A 242 4.64 20.35 12.32
C VAL A 242 5.48 19.60 13.36
N PRO A 243 4.90 19.10 14.45
CA PRO A 243 5.61 18.24 15.38
C PRO A 243 6.18 17.00 14.72
N ASP A 244 7.31 16.52 15.24
CA ASP A 244 7.90 15.26 14.76
C ASP A 244 6.92 14.09 14.91
N ASN A 245 6.99 13.13 14.00
CA ASN A 245 6.09 11.98 13.91
C ASN A 245 4.60 12.32 13.68
N SER A 246 4.29 13.53 13.20
CA SER A 246 2.94 13.83 12.71
C SER A 246 2.58 12.98 11.50
N THR A 247 1.29 12.83 11.25
CA THR A 247 0.75 12.12 10.08
C THR A 247 -0.17 13.04 9.30
N ALA A 248 -0.05 13.09 7.98
CA ALA A 248 -1.01 13.78 7.13
C ALA A 248 -2.35 13.04 7.16
N ILE A 249 -3.43 13.77 7.43
CA ILE A 249 -4.81 13.26 7.53
C ILE A 249 -5.78 14.03 6.62
N GLY A 250 -5.28 15.02 5.88
CA GLY A 250 -6.08 15.86 5.00
C GLY A 250 -5.22 16.73 4.10
N ASP A 251 -5.85 17.63 3.34
CA ASP A 251 -5.18 18.63 2.53
C ASP A 251 -4.46 19.66 3.42
N ALA A 252 -3.15 19.55 3.51
CA ALA A 252 -2.29 20.28 4.45
C ALA A 252 -2.75 20.14 5.91
N VAL A 253 -3.43 19.06 6.28
CA VAL A 253 -3.86 18.78 7.65
C VAL A 253 -3.03 17.65 8.24
N TYR A 254 -2.49 17.90 9.45
CA TYR A 254 -1.54 17.01 10.11
C TYR A 254 -1.98 16.71 11.54
N LEU A 255 -1.94 15.44 11.91
CA LEU A 255 -2.20 14.96 13.27
C LEU A 255 -0.89 14.63 13.96
N ALA A 256 -0.59 15.31 15.06
CA ALA A 256 0.56 15.03 15.91
C ALA A 256 0.31 13.84 16.85
N PRO A 257 1.37 13.17 17.34
CA PRO A 257 1.23 12.01 18.23
C PRO A 257 0.49 12.29 19.55
N ASN A 258 0.51 13.53 20.01
CA ASN A 258 -0.19 13.97 21.22
C ASN A 258 -1.69 14.29 20.99
N GLY A 259 -2.18 14.10 19.77
CA GLY A 259 -3.54 14.40 19.36
C GLY A 259 -3.81 15.86 18.97
N ASP A 260 -2.78 16.69 18.86
CA ASP A 260 -2.93 18.05 18.33
C ASP A 260 -3.06 18.00 16.80
N VAL A 261 -3.95 18.82 16.24
CA VAL A 261 -4.19 18.90 14.79
C VAL A 261 -3.73 20.25 14.26
N TYR A 262 -3.00 20.20 13.17
CA TYR A 262 -2.46 21.37 12.48
C TYR A 262 -3.08 21.51 11.08
N ASN A 263 -3.46 22.72 10.73
CA ASN A 263 -3.77 23.12 9.35
C ASN A 263 -2.62 24.00 8.86
N GLY A 264 -1.86 23.50 7.90
CA GLY A 264 -0.55 24.05 7.61
C GLY A 264 0.36 23.99 8.85
N SER A 265 0.92 25.14 9.26
CA SER A 265 1.71 25.28 10.50
C SER A 265 0.88 25.72 11.70
N THR A 266 -0.42 25.96 11.54
CA THR A 266 -1.28 26.51 12.59
C THR A 266 -2.00 25.39 13.33
N LYS A 267 -1.85 25.34 14.66
CA LYS A 267 -2.60 24.40 15.51
C LYS A 267 -4.07 24.80 15.55
N VAL A 268 -4.97 23.90 15.15
CA VAL A 268 -6.43 24.15 15.08
C VAL A 268 -7.23 23.35 16.09
N LEU A 269 -6.74 22.19 16.56
CA LEU A 269 -7.34 21.38 17.62
C LEU A 269 -6.25 20.86 18.55
N GLU A 270 -6.64 20.52 19.78
CA GLU A 270 -5.73 20.01 20.82
C GLU A 270 -6.24 18.72 21.41
N LYS A 271 -5.31 17.77 21.66
CA LYS A 271 -5.55 16.55 22.44
C LYS A 271 -6.77 15.74 21.97
N THR A 272 -6.96 15.63 20.66
CA THR A 272 -8.00 14.76 20.10
C THR A 272 -7.62 13.29 20.34
N THR A 273 -8.59 12.46 20.69
CA THR A 273 -8.41 11.02 20.87
C THR A 273 -8.88 10.25 19.63
N SER A 274 -9.72 10.86 18.81
CA SER A 274 -10.16 10.38 17.50
C SER A 274 -10.47 11.59 16.62
N ILE A 275 -10.21 11.49 15.33
CA ILE A 275 -10.48 12.55 14.36
C ILE A 275 -10.82 11.98 13.00
N HIS A 276 -11.82 12.56 12.35
CA HIS A 276 -12.13 12.44 10.93
C HIS A 276 -12.03 13.82 10.30
N TRP A 277 -11.30 13.93 9.21
CA TRP A 277 -11.19 15.13 8.40
C TRP A 277 -12.02 14.99 7.13
N TYR A 278 -12.69 16.06 6.78
CA TYR A 278 -13.45 16.18 5.56
C TYR A 278 -13.25 17.57 4.95
N PHE A 279 -13.08 17.64 3.63
CA PHE A 279 -13.00 18.91 2.92
C PHE A 279 -14.34 19.21 2.25
N ASN A 280 -15.03 20.23 2.73
CA ASN A 280 -16.29 20.64 2.14
C ASN A 280 -16.03 21.36 0.80
N GLN A 281 -16.38 20.69 -0.27
CA GLN A 281 -16.28 21.20 -1.64
C GLN A 281 -17.67 21.49 -2.22
N ALA A 282 -18.72 21.57 -1.40
CA ALA A 282 -20.04 21.91 -1.87
C ALA A 282 -20.12 23.36 -2.37
N ASN A 283 -21.08 23.65 -3.23
CA ASN A 283 -21.31 24.95 -3.86
C ASN A 283 -21.99 25.94 -2.88
N SER A 284 -21.44 26.09 -1.68
CA SER A 284 -21.96 26.92 -0.60
C SER A 284 -20.94 27.97 -0.15
N SER A 285 -21.35 28.94 0.66
CA SER A 285 -20.46 29.95 1.27
C SER A 285 -19.37 29.32 2.15
N THR A 286 -19.57 28.09 2.61
CA THR A 286 -18.62 27.27 3.37
C THR A 286 -17.84 26.28 2.52
N ALA A 287 -17.96 26.35 1.18
CA ALA A 287 -17.16 25.53 0.26
C ALA A 287 -15.67 25.81 0.43
N ASN A 288 -14.85 24.81 0.15
CA ASN A 288 -13.39 24.88 0.25
C ASN A 288 -12.87 25.10 1.68
N GLN A 289 -13.54 24.52 2.68
CA GLN A 289 -13.16 24.62 4.08
C GLN A 289 -12.93 23.24 4.70
N ASN A 290 -11.96 23.17 5.61
CA ASN A 290 -11.71 21.99 6.42
C ASN A 290 -12.80 21.80 7.48
N ILE A 291 -13.40 20.62 7.53
CA ILE A 291 -14.34 20.23 8.57
C ILE A 291 -13.70 19.10 9.37
N PHE A 292 -13.88 19.17 10.69
CA PHE A 292 -13.33 18.19 11.63
C PHE A 292 -14.43 17.62 12.50
N THR A 293 -14.56 16.28 12.49
CA THR A 293 -15.31 15.54 13.50
C THR A 293 -14.30 14.88 14.43
N TYR A 294 -14.43 15.06 15.72
CA TYR A 294 -13.40 14.60 16.65
C TYR A 294 -13.95 14.29 18.04
N VAL A 295 -13.19 13.52 18.81
CA VAL A 295 -13.41 13.27 20.22
C VAL A 295 -12.25 13.85 21.02
N LYS A 296 -12.60 14.58 22.09
CA LYS A 296 -11.62 15.20 23.01
C LYS A 296 -12.15 15.08 24.43
N GLY A 297 -11.33 14.51 25.34
CA GLY A 297 -11.73 14.33 26.74
C GLY A 297 -13.01 13.51 26.94
N GLY A 298 -13.30 12.61 25.99
CA GLY A 298 -14.52 11.78 26.04
C GLY A 298 -15.77 12.48 25.54
N VAL A 299 -15.69 13.67 24.97
CA VAL A 299 -16.81 14.42 24.37
C VAL A 299 -16.64 14.47 22.85
N ALA A 300 -17.73 14.27 22.14
CA ALA A 300 -17.78 14.28 20.68
C ALA A 300 -18.11 15.69 20.15
N TYR A 301 -17.38 16.10 19.13
CA TYR A 301 -17.47 17.45 18.54
C TYR A 301 -17.43 17.39 17.01
N ARG A 302 -18.05 18.41 16.40
CA ARG A 302 -17.85 18.79 15.00
C ARG A 302 -17.45 20.25 14.92
N ARG A 303 -16.35 20.56 14.23
CA ARG A 303 -15.97 21.94 13.91
C ARG A 303 -16.13 22.14 12.41
N ASP A 304 -16.95 23.11 12.03
CA ASP A 304 -17.13 23.48 10.65
C ASP A 304 -15.96 24.33 10.10
N GLY A 305 -16.03 24.67 8.83
CA GLY A 305 -15.02 25.47 8.16
C GLY A 305 -14.93 26.92 8.64
N ASP A 306 -16.00 27.48 9.19
CA ASP A 306 -16.05 28.82 9.77
C ASP A 306 -15.54 28.84 11.22
N GLY A 307 -15.27 27.66 11.79
CA GLY A 307 -14.76 27.50 13.15
C GLY A 307 -15.83 27.29 14.21
N ASN A 308 -17.13 27.22 13.83
CA ASN A 308 -18.21 26.93 14.77
C ASN A 308 -18.10 25.48 15.27
N VAL A 309 -18.31 25.29 16.58
CA VAL A 309 -18.21 23.98 17.22
C VAL A 309 -19.58 23.50 17.68
N THR A 310 -19.97 22.33 17.19
CA THR A 310 -21.15 21.59 17.66
C THR A 310 -20.70 20.49 18.60
N THR A 311 -21.40 20.30 19.73
CA THR A 311 -21.15 19.24 20.71
C THR A 311 -22.27 18.19 20.63
N TYR A 312 -21.89 16.93 20.76
CA TYR A 312 -22.82 15.78 20.73
C TYR A 312 -22.75 15.05 22.07
N ASP A 313 -23.73 15.27 22.93
CA ASP A 313 -23.76 14.81 24.32
C ASP A 313 -24.32 13.38 24.50
N LYS A 314 -24.98 12.83 23.45
CA LYS A 314 -25.46 11.44 23.45
C LYS A 314 -24.45 10.43 22.88
N VAL A 315 -23.35 10.92 22.28
CA VAL A 315 -22.30 10.05 21.77
C VAL A 315 -21.43 9.54 22.91
N PRO A 316 -21.22 8.23 23.05
CA PRO A 316 -20.37 7.67 24.11
C PRO A 316 -18.93 8.20 24.08
N SER A 317 -18.31 8.30 25.26
CA SER A 317 -16.97 8.88 25.45
C SER A 317 -15.83 8.11 24.75
N ASP A 318 -16.06 6.84 24.43
CA ASP A 318 -15.13 5.93 23.74
C ASP A 318 -15.34 5.86 22.23
N ALA A 319 -16.34 6.59 21.71
CA ALA A 319 -16.65 6.61 20.29
C ALA A 319 -15.48 7.16 19.44
N LYS A 320 -15.48 6.76 18.19
CA LYS A 320 -14.51 7.19 17.17
C LYS A 320 -15.21 8.00 16.10
N ALA A 321 -14.62 9.11 15.71
CA ALA A 321 -15.06 9.88 14.56
C ALA A 321 -14.86 9.07 13.27
N VAL A 322 -15.91 8.94 12.46
CA VAL A 322 -15.91 8.11 11.23
C VAL A 322 -16.46 8.83 10.00
N GLY A 323 -17.01 10.02 10.17
CA GLY A 323 -17.58 10.83 9.10
C GLY A 323 -17.88 12.25 9.56
N ASP A 324 -18.53 13.07 8.74
CA ASP A 324 -18.97 14.41 9.09
C ASP A 324 -20.07 14.37 10.16
N GLY A 325 -19.74 14.70 11.42
CA GLY A 325 -20.65 14.54 12.57
C GLY A 325 -21.04 13.10 12.86
N ALA A 326 -20.29 12.12 12.32
CA ALA A 326 -20.58 10.69 12.47
C ALA A 326 -19.56 10.02 13.40
N PHE A 327 -20.05 9.10 14.24
CA PHE A 327 -19.25 8.41 15.25
C PHE A 327 -19.63 6.94 15.35
N LEU A 328 -18.63 6.08 15.58
CA LEU A 328 -18.80 4.66 15.89
C LEU A 328 -18.38 4.41 17.35
N SER A 329 -19.29 3.97 18.19
CA SER A 329 -19.01 3.59 19.59
C SER A 329 -18.49 2.15 19.71
N SER A 330 -17.88 1.82 20.84
CA SER A 330 -17.32 0.48 21.09
C SER A 330 -18.38 -0.61 21.19
N ASP A 331 -19.62 -0.26 21.48
CA ASP A 331 -20.78 -1.18 21.49
C ASP A 331 -21.40 -1.41 20.10
N GLY A 332 -20.78 -0.88 19.04
CA GLY A 332 -21.18 -1.08 17.67
C GLY A 332 -22.34 -0.18 17.19
N ASN A 333 -22.66 0.88 17.91
CA ASN A 333 -23.63 1.86 17.41
C ASN A 333 -22.95 2.93 16.55
N VAL A 334 -23.53 3.24 15.39
CA VAL A 334 -23.16 4.39 14.56
C VAL A 334 -24.10 5.54 14.87
N TYR A 335 -23.50 6.65 15.24
CA TYR A 335 -24.22 7.90 15.52
C TYR A 335 -24.03 8.88 14.36
N GLN A 336 -25.10 9.53 13.94
CA GLN A 336 -25.09 10.73 13.14
C GLN A 336 -25.60 11.87 14.02
N GLY A 337 -24.71 12.77 14.40
CA GLY A 337 -25.01 13.70 15.47
C GLY A 337 -25.28 12.96 16.78
N ASN A 338 -26.48 13.19 17.34
CA ASN A 338 -26.96 12.52 18.55
C ASN A 338 -27.87 11.31 18.30
N ASP A 339 -28.12 10.94 17.05
CA ASP A 339 -29.06 9.88 16.67
C ASP A 339 -28.33 8.63 16.25
N ILE A 340 -28.80 7.46 16.71
CA ILE A 340 -28.26 6.16 16.27
C ILE A 340 -28.85 5.82 14.91
N VAL A 341 -27.97 5.68 13.89
CA VAL A 341 -28.35 5.37 12.51
C VAL A 341 -28.09 3.91 12.12
N ALA A 342 -27.17 3.22 12.82
CA ALA A 342 -26.90 1.80 12.62
C ALA A 342 -26.47 1.14 13.94
N LYS A 343 -26.64 -0.19 14.05
CA LYS A 343 -26.28 -1.00 15.22
C LYS A 343 -25.52 -2.26 14.79
N ASP A 344 -24.82 -2.86 15.74
CA ASP A 344 -24.04 -4.09 15.53
C ASP A 344 -22.98 -3.94 14.42
N VAL A 345 -22.28 -2.81 14.42
CA VAL A 345 -21.31 -2.40 13.41
C VAL A 345 -19.90 -2.44 14.00
N ASP A 346 -19.02 -3.28 13.47
CA ASP A 346 -17.60 -3.29 13.85
C ASP A 346 -16.79 -2.20 13.15
N LYS A 347 -17.11 -1.97 11.88
CA LYS A 347 -16.45 -0.98 11.02
C LYS A 347 -17.48 -0.37 10.07
N VAL A 348 -17.40 0.93 9.88
CA VAL A 348 -18.24 1.67 8.95
C VAL A 348 -17.37 2.48 7.98
N HIS A 349 -17.78 2.50 6.73
CA HIS A 349 -17.30 3.46 5.74
C HIS A 349 -18.34 4.55 5.58
N TRP A 350 -17.89 5.78 5.69
CA TRP A 350 -18.70 6.99 5.49
C TRP A 350 -18.36 7.64 4.16
N THR A 351 -19.37 8.12 3.46
CA THR A 351 -19.26 8.90 2.22
C THR A 351 -20.29 10.03 2.23
N TYR A 352 -19.96 11.14 1.64
CA TYR A 352 -20.84 12.29 1.52
C TYR A 352 -21.43 12.39 0.11
N ASN A 353 -22.77 12.41 0.01
CA ASN A 353 -23.44 12.61 -1.26
C ASN A 353 -23.48 14.12 -1.62
N ARG A 354 -22.93 14.47 -2.76
CA ARG A 354 -22.82 15.87 -3.23
C ARG A 354 -23.83 16.25 -4.29
N PHE A 355 -24.56 15.29 -4.85
CA PHE A 355 -25.38 15.50 -6.04
C PHE A 355 -26.81 14.99 -5.87
N GLY A 356 -27.72 15.62 -6.64
CA GLY A 356 -29.13 15.29 -6.67
C GLY A 356 -29.90 15.85 -5.48
N ASP A 357 -31.15 15.41 -5.33
CA ASP A 357 -32.07 15.88 -4.29
C ASP A 357 -31.63 15.55 -2.87
N ALA A 358 -30.75 14.54 -2.75
CA ALA A 358 -30.15 14.12 -1.48
C ALA A 358 -28.72 14.65 -1.29
N ALA A 359 -28.30 15.69 -2.01
CA ALA A 359 -26.98 16.29 -1.85
C ALA A 359 -26.82 16.87 -0.43
N GLY A 360 -25.64 16.62 0.15
CA GLY A 360 -25.34 17.08 1.51
C GLY A 360 -25.72 16.09 2.62
N TYR A 361 -26.14 14.89 2.26
CA TYR A 361 -26.47 13.83 3.23
C TYR A 361 -25.38 12.75 3.27
N ASP A 362 -25.26 12.17 4.46
CA ASP A 362 -24.31 11.09 4.73
C ASP A 362 -24.77 9.75 4.17
N ILE A 363 -23.81 8.98 3.66
CA ILE A 363 -24.00 7.61 3.23
C ILE A 363 -23.10 6.73 4.08
N PHE A 364 -23.65 5.64 4.61
CA PHE A 364 -22.95 4.68 5.43
C PHE A 364 -22.97 3.30 4.78
N SER A 365 -21.80 2.65 4.76
CA SER A 365 -21.69 1.23 4.38
C SER A 365 -20.98 0.46 5.48
N TRP A 366 -21.49 -0.73 5.84
CA TRP A 366 -20.91 -1.61 6.85
C TRP A 366 -21.23 -3.08 6.55
N VAL A 367 -20.60 -3.98 7.26
CA VAL A 367 -20.84 -5.42 7.14
C VAL A 367 -21.26 -6.00 8.48
N SER A 368 -22.26 -6.87 8.46
CA SER A 368 -22.69 -7.70 9.60
C SER A 368 -22.75 -9.15 9.14
N GLY A 369 -21.80 -9.99 9.58
CA GLY A 369 -21.65 -11.36 9.10
C GLY A 369 -21.43 -11.38 7.57
N THR A 370 -22.34 -12.04 6.85
CA THR A 370 -22.32 -12.13 5.37
C THR A 370 -23.20 -11.07 4.68
N THR A 371 -23.66 -10.08 5.42
CA THR A 371 -24.53 -9.02 4.89
C THR A 371 -23.76 -7.70 4.81
N GLY A 372 -23.52 -7.23 3.61
CA GLY A 372 -23.11 -5.86 3.34
C GLY A 372 -24.33 -4.94 3.40
N ASN A 373 -24.31 -3.94 4.24
CA ASN A 373 -25.37 -2.95 4.41
C ASN A 373 -24.94 -1.62 3.83
N ARG A 374 -25.89 -0.91 3.25
CA ARG A 374 -25.71 0.46 2.77
C ARG A 374 -26.95 1.26 3.16
N GLN A 375 -26.75 2.33 3.90
CA GLN A 375 -27.77 3.35 4.13
C GLN A 375 -27.51 4.54 3.22
N ASP A 376 -28.47 4.88 2.39
CA ASP A 376 -28.36 6.04 1.49
C ASP A 376 -28.59 7.36 2.20
N ALA A 377 -28.43 8.46 1.46
CA ALA A 377 -28.61 9.81 1.98
C ALA A 377 -30.04 10.15 2.43
N ASN A 378 -31.05 9.33 2.07
CA ASN A 378 -32.44 9.46 2.51
C ASN A 378 -32.76 8.54 3.68
N GLY A 379 -31.78 7.77 4.19
CA GLY A 379 -31.95 6.80 5.26
C GLY A 379 -32.45 5.42 4.81
N ASN A 380 -32.60 5.18 3.50
CA ASN A 380 -33.03 3.87 2.99
C ASN A 380 -31.90 2.86 3.12
N LEU A 381 -32.24 1.67 3.65
CA LEU A 381 -31.30 0.58 3.86
C LEU A 381 -31.33 -0.42 2.70
N SER A 382 -30.19 -0.64 2.05
CA SER A 382 -29.96 -1.70 1.07
C SER A 382 -29.10 -2.81 1.68
N LYS A 383 -29.35 -4.07 1.30
CA LYS A 383 -28.62 -5.23 1.78
C LYS A 383 -28.01 -6.00 0.60
N HIS A 384 -26.79 -6.45 0.79
CA HIS A 384 -25.98 -7.16 -0.22
C HIS A 384 -25.40 -8.44 0.39
N THR A 385 -25.29 -9.50 -0.39
CA THR A 385 -24.58 -10.71 0.03
C THR A 385 -23.10 -10.55 -0.25
N VAL A 386 -22.26 -10.67 0.78
CA VAL A 386 -20.79 -10.57 0.70
C VAL A 386 -20.16 -11.72 1.50
N PRO A 387 -18.90 -12.08 1.25
CA PRO A 387 -18.20 -13.06 2.09
C PRO A 387 -18.14 -12.62 3.55
N ASP A 388 -18.11 -13.59 4.44
CA ASP A 388 -17.93 -13.33 5.87
C ASP A 388 -16.62 -12.59 6.15
N ASN A 389 -16.61 -11.76 7.21
CA ASN A 389 -15.48 -10.91 7.57
C ASN A 389 -15.02 -9.90 6.49
N SER A 390 -15.88 -9.59 5.51
CA SER A 390 -15.66 -8.48 4.59
C SER A 390 -15.62 -7.13 5.33
N THR A 391 -15.00 -6.12 4.73
CA THR A 391 -14.96 -4.75 5.27
C THR A 391 -15.53 -3.79 4.24
N ALA A 392 -16.41 -2.88 4.63
CA ALA A 392 -16.85 -1.79 3.77
C ALA A 392 -15.68 -0.81 3.52
N ILE A 393 -15.42 -0.51 2.25
CA ILE A 393 -14.33 0.38 1.81
C ILE A 393 -14.83 1.51 0.91
N GLY A 394 -16.13 1.55 0.61
CA GLY A 394 -16.75 2.54 -0.25
C GLY A 394 -18.27 2.51 -0.17
N ASP A 395 -18.93 3.29 -1.02
CA ASP A 395 -20.39 3.29 -1.16
C ASP A 395 -20.88 1.96 -1.75
N ALA A 396 -21.45 1.09 -0.92
CA ALA A 396 -21.79 -0.30 -1.23
C ALA A 396 -20.59 -1.10 -1.79
N VAL A 397 -19.37 -0.74 -1.44
CA VAL A 397 -18.16 -1.46 -1.86
C VAL A 397 -17.54 -2.19 -0.68
N TYR A 398 -17.25 -3.47 -0.88
CA TYR A 398 -16.80 -4.37 0.19
C TYR A 398 -15.55 -5.14 -0.24
N LEU A 399 -14.57 -5.21 0.65
CA LEU A 399 -13.34 -5.98 0.50
C LEU A 399 -13.43 -7.24 1.34
N ALA A 400 -13.35 -8.39 0.71
CA ALA A 400 -13.29 -9.68 1.38
C ALA A 400 -11.87 -10.01 1.89
N PRO A 401 -11.73 -10.89 2.90
CA PRO A 401 -10.42 -11.26 3.46
C PRO A 401 -9.44 -11.88 2.46
N ASN A 402 -9.94 -12.50 1.39
CA ASN A 402 -9.13 -13.08 0.32
C ASN A 402 -8.70 -12.06 -0.75
N GLY A 403 -9.02 -10.78 -0.56
CA GLY A 403 -8.71 -9.69 -1.50
C GLY A 403 -9.73 -9.52 -2.64
N ASP A 404 -10.84 -10.24 -2.64
CA ASP A 404 -11.91 -10.00 -3.61
C ASP A 404 -12.70 -8.75 -3.25
N VAL A 405 -13.05 -7.94 -4.25
CA VAL A 405 -13.81 -6.70 -4.08
C VAL A 405 -15.18 -6.84 -4.71
N TYR A 406 -16.19 -6.45 -3.94
CA TYR A 406 -17.59 -6.52 -4.33
C TYR A 406 -18.19 -5.11 -4.44
N ASN A 407 -19.00 -4.86 -5.46
CA ASN A 407 -19.91 -3.72 -5.53
C ASN A 407 -21.34 -4.26 -5.37
N GLY A 408 -21.98 -3.90 -4.28
CA GLY A 408 -23.16 -4.63 -3.86
C GLY A 408 -22.85 -6.11 -3.65
N SER A 409 -23.61 -7.00 -4.31
CA SER A 409 -23.36 -8.44 -4.30
C SER A 409 -22.50 -8.94 -5.47
N THR A 410 -22.07 -8.06 -6.36
CA THR A 410 -21.32 -8.43 -7.58
C THR A 410 -19.83 -8.33 -7.35
N LYS A 411 -19.10 -9.43 -7.56
CA LYS A 411 -17.64 -9.42 -7.51
C LYS A 411 -17.07 -8.66 -8.70
N LEU A 412 -16.23 -7.65 -8.44
CA LEU A 412 -15.59 -6.79 -9.44
C LEU A 412 -14.11 -7.07 -9.63
N LEU A 413 -13.37 -7.30 -8.55
CA LEU A 413 -11.93 -7.53 -8.56
C LEU A 413 -11.60 -8.77 -7.76
N GLU A 414 -10.48 -9.42 -8.08
CA GLU A 414 -10.02 -10.63 -7.42
C GLU A 414 -8.61 -10.45 -6.86
N LYS A 415 -8.38 -11.01 -5.66
CA LYS A 415 -7.04 -11.15 -5.06
C LYS A 415 -6.27 -9.83 -4.98
N THR A 416 -6.96 -8.72 -4.69
CA THR A 416 -6.28 -7.45 -4.48
C THR A 416 -5.42 -7.51 -3.22
N THR A 417 -4.20 -6.99 -3.31
CA THR A 417 -3.26 -6.89 -2.18
C THR A 417 -3.30 -5.53 -1.50
N SER A 418 -3.73 -4.51 -2.23
CA SER A 418 -4.03 -3.18 -1.74
C SER A 418 -5.07 -2.54 -2.64
N ILE A 419 -5.95 -1.74 -2.07
CA ILE A 419 -7.01 -1.05 -2.81
C ILE A 419 -7.27 0.33 -2.21
N HIS A 420 -7.48 1.30 -3.08
CA HIS A 420 -8.05 2.61 -2.79
C HIS A 420 -9.32 2.77 -3.62
N TRP A 421 -10.41 3.06 -2.94
CA TRP A 421 -11.70 3.36 -3.55
C TRP A 421 -11.91 4.87 -3.61
N TYR A 422 -12.47 5.32 -4.72
CA TYR A 422 -12.84 6.70 -4.93
C TYR A 422 -14.17 6.75 -5.69
N PHE A 423 -15.07 7.61 -5.26
CA PHE A 423 -16.33 7.87 -5.98
C PHE A 423 -16.17 9.11 -6.86
N ASN A 424 -16.14 8.90 -8.17
CA ASN A 424 -16.06 10.02 -9.11
C ASN A 424 -17.40 10.77 -9.15
N GLN A 425 -17.42 11.94 -8.55
CA GLN A 425 -18.56 12.84 -8.53
C GLN A 425 -18.35 14.06 -9.45
N ALA A 426 -17.37 14.03 -10.35
CA ALA A 426 -17.13 15.12 -11.28
C ALA A 426 -18.29 15.27 -12.29
N ASN A 427 -18.45 16.47 -12.82
CA ASN A 427 -19.49 16.82 -13.80
C ASN A 427 -19.16 16.27 -15.21
N SER A 428 -18.90 14.97 -15.30
CA SER A 428 -18.52 14.27 -16.54
C SER A 428 -19.48 13.12 -16.84
N SER A 429 -19.39 12.54 -18.02
CA SER A 429 -20.16 11.35 -18.41
C SER A 429 -19.87 10.14 -17.52
N THR A 430 -18.73 10.15 -16.80
CA THR A 430 -18.32 9.14 -15.82
C THR A 430 -18.60 9.55 -14.37
N ALA A 431 -19.38 10.64 -14.17
CA ALA A 431 -19.81 11.05 -12.83
C ALA A 431 -20.67 9.97 -12.17
N ASN A 432 -20.61 9.92 -10.83
CA ASN A 432 -21.34 8.97 -10.01
C ASN A 432 -20.94 7.49 -10.23
N GLN A 433 -19.67 7.25 -10.48
CA GLN A 433 -19.14 5.91 -10.67
C GLN A 433 -18.02 5.58 -9.69
N ASN A 434 -17.95 4.32 -9.31
CA ASN A 434 -16.86 3.79 -8.50
C ASN A 434 -15.58 3.70 -9.33
N VAL A 435 -14.49 4.26 -8.81
CA VAL A 435 -13.14 4.15 -9.36
C VAL A 435 -12.27 3.40 -8.37
N PHE A 436 -11.46 2.48 -8.86
CA PHE A 436 -10.59 1.63 -8.05
C PHE A 436 -9.14 1.78 -8.50
N THR A 437 -8.27 2.12 -7.59
CA THR A 437 -6.82 1.95 -7.74
C THR A 437 -6.41 0.78 -6.88
N TYR A 438 -5.69 -0.19 -7.42
CA TYR A 438 -5.40 -1.42 -6.68
C TYR A 438 -4.11 -2.09 -7.16
N THR A 439 -3.62 -2.98 -6.33
CA THR A 439 -2.50 -3.86 -6.65
C THR A 439 -2.92 -5.31 -6.48
N ASN A 440 -2.34 -6.20 -7.31
CA ASN A 440 -2.53 -7.65 -7.23
C ASN A 440 -1.20 -8.37 -7.11
N GLU A 441 -1.24 -9.62 -6.64
CA GLU A 441 -0.12 -10.53 -6.80
C GLU A 441 0.09 -10.81 -8.31
N PRO A 442 1.27 -10.56 -8.86
CA PRO A 442 1.54 -10.90 -10.24
C PRO A 442 1.62 -12.43 -10.38
N THR A 443 0.97 -12.97 -11.41
CA THR A 443 0.96 -14.39 -11.72
C THR A 443 1.51 -14.66 -13.11
N CYS A 444 2.16 -15.83 -13.28
CA CYS A 444 2.44 -16.38 -14.60
C CYS A 444 1.22 -17.20 -15.03
N SER A 445 0.45 -16.65 -15.94
CA SER A 445 -0.68 -17.35 -16.58
C SER A 445 -0.21 -18.06 -17.82
#